data_79d8f2be86702c7292c68e95141c2695
#
_entry.id   79d8f2be86702c7292c68e95141c2695
#
_cell.length_a   1.000
_cell.length_b   1.000
_cell.length_c   1.000
_cell.angle_alpha   90.00
_cell.angle_beta   90.00
_cell.angle_gamma   90.00
#
_symmetry.space_group_name_H-M   'P 1'
#
loop_
_entity.id
_entity.type
_entity.pdbx_description
1 polymer ?
#
loop_
_entity_poly.entity_id
_entity_poly.type
_entity_poly.pdbx_seq_one_letter_code
_entity_poly.pdbx_strand_id
1 'polypeptide(L)'
;MIVLFSGLPGVGKTRLANELAPLIKALVLSTDKIRKDLISNPTYTEEEKKLIYDVMLILAKYLHEAAGTNCILDATFNTKESRRKAMEKLESVSPEQFYIIECTCPEDIVLSRLKARKGDYSDADIDVYRKMKQEYEPVEEKERHIVADTSQDPKTNAEEIKTCIFRKE
;
A
#
# COMPACT_ATOMS: atom_id res chain seq x y z
N MET A 1 -5.30 12.84 -6.38
CA MET A 1 -4.12 11.96 -6.52
C MET A 1 -4.32 10.69 -5.73
N ILE A 2 -3.92 9.55 -6.30
CA ILE A 2 -3.92 8.25 -5.64
C ILE A 2 -2.49 7.72 -5.57
N VAL A 3 -2.07 7.26 -4.40
CA VAL A 3 -0.75 6.65 -4.16
C VAL A 3 -0.97 5.21 -3.69
N LEU A 4 -0.57 4.23 -4.48
CA LEU A 4 -0.67 2.81 -4.19
C LEU A 4 0.66 2.31 -3.61
N PHE A 5 0.61 1.68 -2.43
CA PHE A 5 1.78 1.04 -1.82
C PHE A 5 1.85 -0.44 -2.21
N SER A 6 2.94 -0.86 -2.82
CA SER A 6 3.24 -2.25 -3.16
C SER A 6 4.37 -2.79 -2.28
N GLY A 7 4.32 -4.07 -1.95
CA GLY A 7 5.39 -4.73 -1.18
C GLY A 7 4.86 -5.77 -0.20
N LEU A 8 5.73 -6.65 0.27
CA LEU A 8 5.42 -7.78 1.15
C LEU A 8 4.97 -7.34 2.56
N PRO A 9 4.30 -8.19 3.32
CA PRO A 9 4.04 -7.96 4.74
C PRO A 9 5.33 -7.70 5.52
N GLY A 10 5.29 -6.84 6.51
CA GLY A 10 6.45 -6.54 7.35
C GLY A 10 7.49 -5.58 6.77
N VAL A 11 7.44 -5.25 5.47
CA VAL A 11 8.40 -4.31 4.86
C VAL A 11 8.27 -2.87 5.38
N GLY A 12 7.15 -2.45 5.99
CA GLY A 12 7.00 -1.12 6.58
C GLY A 12 6.09 -0.14 5.81
N LYS A 13 5.27 -0.63 4.89
CA LYS A 13 4.32 0.18 4.10
C LYS A 13 3.47 1.12 4.94
N THR A 14 2.77 0.59 5.92
CA THR A 14 1.86 1.36 6.79
C THR A 14 2.59 2.49 7.53
N ARG A 15 3.81 2.24 8.02
CA ARG A 15 4.60 3.26 8.69
C ARG A 15 4.97 4.38 7.73
N LEU A 16 5.45 4.04 6.54
CA LEU A 16 5.81 5.02 5.52
C LEU A 16 4.56 5.77 5.00
N ALA A 17 3.44 5.07 4.81
CA ALA A 17 2.17 5.68 4.42
C ALA A 17 1.71 6.76 5.42
N ASN A 18 1.81 6.47 6.72
CA ASN A 18 1.45 7.42 7.77
C ASN A 18 2.38 8.66 7.84
N GLU A 19 3.67 8.50 7.53
CA GLU A 19 4.59 9.66 7.43
C GLU A 19 4.34 10.47 6.15
N LEU A 20 4.02 9.82 5.02
CA LEU A 20 3.75 10.49 3.76
C LEU A 20 2.41 11.24 3.75
N ALA A 21 1.39 10.67 4.39
CA ALA A 21 0.01 11.17 4.32
C ALA A 21 -0.12 12.67 4.67
N PRO A 22 0.42 13.19 5.79
CA PRO A 22 0.33 14.61 6.11
C PRO A 22 1.08 15.49 5.11
N LEU A 23 2.17 15.00 4.51
CA LEU A 23 3.01 15.76 3.58
C LEU A 23 2.32 16.03 2.24
N ILE A 24 1.44 15.12 1.81
CA ILE A 24 0.68 15.22 0.56
C ILE A 24 -0.82 15.46 0.80
N LYS A 25 -1.20 15.73 2.06
CA LYS A 25 -2.60 15.93 2.48
C LYS A 25 -3.52 14.78 2.02
N ALA A 26 -3.08 13.55 2.24
CA ALA A 26 -3.80 12.34 1.83
C ALA A 26 -4.47 11.63 3.01
N LEU A 27 -5.54 10.90 2.70
CA LEU A 27 -6.17 9.94 3.61
C LEU A 27 -5.58 8.55 3.36
N VAL A 28 -5.16 7.86 4.42
CA VAL A 28 -4.69 6.47 4.34
C VAL A 28 -5.88 5.52 4.43
N LEU A 29 -6.06 4.72 3.38
CA LEU A 29 -7.03 3.62 3.32
C LEU A 29 -6.25 2.31 3.43
N SER A 30 -6.36 1.65 4.59
CA SER A 30 -5.66 0.39 4.87
C SER A 30 -6.61 -0.79 4.82
N THR A 31 -6.28 -1.84 4.05
CA THR A 31 -7.08 -3.07 3.98
C THR A 31 -7.20 -3.75 5.34
N ASP A 32 -6.14 -3.75 6.15
CA ASP A 32 -6.15 -4.39 7.47
C ASP A 32 -7.07 -3.63 8.44
N LYS A 33 -7.04 -2.29 8.39
CA LYS A 33 -7.95 -1.47 9.20
C LYS A 33 -9.40 -1.62 8.75
N ILE A 34 -9.67 -1.48 7.45
CA ILE A 34 -11.03 -1.64 6.88
C ILE A 34 -11.60 -3.00 7.26
N ARG A 35 -10.80 -4.08 7.17
CA ARG A 35 -11.23 -5.43 7.55
C ARG A 35 -11.67 -5.50 9.01
N LYS A 36 -10.85 -5.00 9.93
CA LYS A 36 -11.15 -5.04 11.37
C LYS A 36 -12.34 -4.16 11.75
N ASP A 37 -12.55 -3.06 11.03
CA ASP A 37 -13.69 -2.17 11.25
C ASP A 37 -15.02 -2.78 10.73
N LEU A 38 -14.95 -3.59 9.65
CA LEU A 38 -16.14 -4.18 9.01
C LEU A 38 -16.46 -5.61 9.46
N ILE A 39 -15.44 -6.41 9.82
CA ILE A 39 -15.57 -7.84 10.08
C ILE A 39 -15.05 -8.16 11.47
N SER A 40 -15.99 -8.52 12.38
CA SER A 40 -15.64 -8.84 13.76
C SER A 40 -14.74 -10.08 13.92
N ASN A 41 -14.88 -11.06 13.03
CA ASN A 41 -14.10 -12.31 13.03
C ASN A 41 -13.57 -12.58 11.60
N PRO A 42 -12.46 -11.96 11.19
CA PRO A 42 -11.89 -12.16 9.86
C PRO A 42 -11.50 -13.62 9.59
N THR A 43 -11.80 -14.10 8.40
CA THR A 43 -11.49 -15.46 7.94
C THR A 43 -10.37 -15.52 6.91
N TYR A 44 -10.02 -14.37 6.32
CA TYR A 44 -8.95 -14.21 5.31
C TYR A 44 -9.12 -15.08 4.05
N THR A 45 -10.37 -15.50 3.75
CA THR A 45 -10.68 -16.20 2.49
C THR A 45 -10.43 -15.27 1.29
N GLU A 46 -10.32 -15.84 0.10
CA GLU A 46 -10.10 -15.05 -1.12
C GLU A 46 -11.29 -14.12 -1.42
N GLU A 47 -12.52 -14.56 -1.10
CA GLU A 47 -13.73 -13.75 -1.21
C GLU A 47 -13.68 -12.56 -0.26
N GLU A 48 -13.29 -12.78 1.00
CA GLU A 48 -13.13 -11.71 1.98
C GLU A 48 -12.04 -10.73 1.56
N LYS A 49 -10.89 -11.22 1.12
CA LYS A 49 -9.80 -10.37 0.62
C LYS A 49 -10.28 -9.50 -0.54
N LYS A 50 -10.96 -10.12 -1.53
CA LYS A 50 -11.51 -9.39 -2.67
C LYS A 50 -12.49 -8.31 -2.23
N LEU A 51 -13.42 -8.62 -1.32
CA LEU A 51 -14.38 -7.66 -0.78
C LEU A 51 -13.67 -6.45 -0.15
N ILE A 52 -12.68 -6.67 0.69
CA ILE A 52 -11.95 -5.59 1.39
C ILE A 52 -11.18 -4.72 0.39
N TYR A 53 -10.54 -5.31 -0.61
CA TYR A 53 -9.90 -4.54 -1.68
C TYR A 53 -10.91 -3.72 -2.47
N ASP A 54 -12.06 -4.29 -2.82
CA ASP A 54 -13.13 -3.61 -3.55
C ASP A 54 -13.68 -2.44 -2.76
N VAL A 55 -13.93 -2.60 -1.46
CA VAL A 55 -14.36 -1.51 -0.57
C VAL A 55 -13.33 -0.39 -0.54
N MET A 56 -12.05 -0.71 -0.37
CA MET A 56 -10.97 0.28 -0.35
C MET A 56 -10.91 1.09 -1.66
N LEU A 57 -11.00 0.41 -2.81
CA LEU A 57 -10.92 1.05 -4.12
C LEU A 57 -12.16 1.92 -4.41
N ILE A 58 -13.35 1.46 -4.02
CA ILE A 58 -14.60 2.25 -4.14
C ILE A 58 -14.51 3.52 -3.29
N LEU A 59 -14.03 3.41 -2.04
CA LEU A 59 -13.83 4.56 -1.18
C LEU A 59 -12.82 5.55 -1.76
N ALA A 60 -11.68 5.05 -2.26
CA ALA A 60 -10.65 5.89 -2.86
C ALA A 60 -11.19 6.66 -4.08
N LYS A 61 -11.92 5.96 -4.97
CA LYS A 61 -12.55 6.54 -6.14
C LYS A 61 -13.53 7.66 -5.74
N TYR A 62 -14.45 7.36 -4.84
CA TYR A 62 -15.44 8.32 -4.37
C TYR A 62 -14.80 9.56 -3.73
N LEU A 63 -13.84 9.38 -2.83
CA LEU A 63 -13.15 10.47 -2.15
C LEU A 63 -12.36 11.35 -3.14
N HIS A 64 -11.73 10.72 -4.14
CA HIS A 64 -10.99 11.45 -5.15
C HIS A 64 -11.92 12.26 -6.07
N GLU A 65 -12.98 11.63 -6.58
CA GLU A 65 -13.91 12.26 -7.54
C GLU A 65 -14.82 13.31 -6.88
N ALA A 66 -15.42 12.98 -5.74
CA ALA A 66 -16.41 13.84 -5.11
C ALA A 66 -15.81 14.95 -4.23
N ALA A 67 -14.65 14.70 -3.63
CA ALA A 67 -14.04 15.62 -2.66
C ALA A 67 -12.64 16.11 -3.07
N GLY A 68 -12.10 15.67 -4.20
CA GLY A 68 -10.72 16.00 -4.62
C GLY A 68 -9.65 15.52 -3.63
N THR A 69 -10.00 14.54 -2.78
CA THR A 69 -9.13 14.07 -1.70
C THR A 69 -7.99 13.19 -2.27
N ASN A 70 -6.77 13.47 -1.85
CA ASN A 70 -5.67 12.55 -2.11
C ASN A 70 -5.81 11.31 -1.23
N CYS A 71 -5.58 10.11 -1.79
CA CYS A 71 -5.66 8.87 -1.04
C CYS A 71 -4.37 8.05 -1.17
N ILE A 72 -3.96 7.43 -0.06
CA ILE A 72 -2.92 6.39 -0.02
C ILE A 72 -3.61 5.04 0.17
N LEU A 73 -3.34 4.10 -0.72
CA LEU A 73 -3.85 2.72 -0.65
C LEU A 73 -2.79 1.85 0.03
N ASP A 74 -2.97 1.59 1.33
CA ASP A 74 -2.07 0.76 2.13
C ASP A 74 -2.54 -0.69 2.12
N ALA A 75 -2.01 -1.45 1.18
CA ALA A 75 -2.23 -2.89 1.02
C ALA A 75 -0.98 -3.56 0.44
N THR A 76 -0.99 -4.86 0.21
CA THR A 76 0.20 -5.56 -0.31
C THR A 76 0.43 -5.33 -1.79
N PHE A 77 -0.61 -5.37 -2.63
CA PHE A 77 -0.52 -5.25 -4.09
C PHE A 77 0.69 -5.99 -4.67
N ASN A 78 0.90 -7.21 -4.17
CA ASN A 78 2.11 -8.00 -4.39
C ASN A 78 2.20 -8.64 -5.78
N THR A 79 1.13 -8.62 -6.58
CA THR A 79 1.11 -9.16 -7.93
C THR A 79 0.78 -8.08 -8.95
N LYS A 80 1.26 -8.27 -10.18
CA LYS A 80 0.95 -7.42 -11.32
C LYS A 80 -0.55 -7.33 -11.57
N GLU A 81 -1.24 -8.48 -11.44
CA GLU A 81 -2.68 -8.55 -11.60
C GLU A 81 -3.43 -7.72 -10.55
N SER A 82 -2.99 -7.72 -9.29
CA SER A 82 -3.62 -6.91 -8.23
C SER A 82 -3.45 -5.42 -8.49
N ARG A 83 -2.28 -4.98 -8.96
CA ARG A 83 -2.01 -3.58 -9.34
C ARG A 83 -2.84 -3.18 -10.56
N ARG A 84 -2.86 -4.02 -11.61
CA ARG A 84 -3.66 -3.79 -12.80
C ARG A 84 -5.16 -3.61 -12.47
N LYS A 85 -5.73 -4.50 -11.67
CA LYS A 85 -7.14 -4.41 -11.22
C LYS A 85 -7.43 -3.12 -10.44
N ALA A 86 -6.48 -2.67 -9.61
CA ALA A 86 -6.63 -1.40 -8.89
C ALA A 86 -6.66 -0.22 -9.87
N MET A 87 -5.74 -0.19 -10.84
CA MET A 87 -5.71 0.86 -11.87
C MET A 87 -6.98 0.88 -12.71
N GLU A 88 -7.50 -0.28 -13.13
CA GLU A 88 -8.75 -0.38 -13.90
C GLU A 88 -9.95 0.15 -13.11
N LYS A 89 -10.06 -0.17 -11.83
CA LYS A 89 -11.15 0.35 -10.98
C LYS A 89 -11.04 1.85 -10.73
N LEU A 90 -9.83 2.40 -10.83
CA LEU A 90 -9.51 3.81 -10.64
C LEU A 90 -9.24 4.52 -11.98
N GLU A 91 -9.77 4.01 -13.09
CA GLU A 91 -9.56 4.53 -14.46
C GLU A 91 -9.93 6.01 -14.65
N SER A 92 -10.78 6.56 -13.78
CA SER A 92 -11.12 7.98 -13.73
C SER A 92 -10.00 8.87 -13.18
N VAL A 93 -9.01 8.28 -12.50
CA VAL A 93 -7.83 9.00 -12.02
C VAL A 93 -6.84 9.12 -13.16
N SER A 94 -6.44 10.35 -13.51
CA SER A 94 -5.49 10.54 -14.60
C SER A 94 -4.14 9.89 -14.27
N PRO A 95 -3.42 9.36 -15.29
CA PRO A 95 -2.14 8.68 -15.07
C PRO A 95 -1.10 9.54 -14.34
N GLU A 96 -1.14 10.87 -14.53
CA GLU A 96 -0.23 11.81 -13.86
C GLU A 96 -0.53 11.95 -12.35
N GLN A 97 -1.73 11.55 -11.93
CA GLN A 97 -2.18 11.59 -10.54
C GLN A 97 -2.17 10.21 -9.87
N PHE A 98 -1.67 9.18 -10.55
CA PHE A 98 -1.55 7.83 -10.01
C PHE A 98 -0.07 7.46 -9.84
N TYR A 99 0.32 7.09 -8.62
CA TYR A 99 1.69 6.73 -8.28
C TYR A 99 1.73 5.36 -7.59
N ILE A 100 2.74 4.56 -7.89
CA ILE A 100 3.04 3.33 -7.18
C ILE A 100 4.29 3.55 -6.35
N ILE A 101 4.25 3.22 -5.06
CA ILE A 101 5.42 3.18 -4.17
C ILE A 101 5.75 1.72 -3.91
N GLU A 102 6.83 1.23 -4.50
CA GLU A 102 7.36 -0.10 -4.23
C GLU A 102 8.23 -0.06 -2.99
N CYS A 103 7.73 -0.63 -1.89
CA CYS A 103 8.45 -0.73 -0.64
C CYS A 103 9.32 -1.98 -0.60
N THR A 104 10.61 -1.79 -0.47
CA THR A 104 11.62 -2.84 -0.31
C THR A 104 12.23 -2.81 1.09
N CYS A 105 12.74 -3.94 1.56
CA CYS A 105 13.46 -4.04 2.83
C CYS A 105 14.28 -5.33 2.85
N PRO A 106 15.51 -5.34 3.39
CA PRO A 106 16.27 -6.56 3.63
C PRO A 106 15.48 -7.59 4.44
N GLU A 107 15.55 -8.86 4.05
CA GLU A 107 14.71 -9.93 4.61
C GLU A 107 14.93 -10.15 6.11
N ASP A 108 16.17 -10.05 6.59
CA ASP A 108 16.52 -10.19 8.00
C ASP A 108 15.81 -9.12 8.85
N ILE A 109 15.73 -7.88 8.36
CA ILE A 109 14.98 -6.79 9.00
C ILE A 109 13.48 -7.08 8.98
N VAL A 110 12.94 -7.56 7.86
CA VAL A 110 11.51 -7.92 7.76
C VAL A 110 11.16 -9.01 8.77
N LEU A 111 11.97 -10.09 8.83
CA LEU A 111 11.73 -11.20 9.76
C LEU A 111 11.85 -10.74 11.22
N SER A 112 12.79 -9.84 11.53
CA SER A 112 12.91 -9.24 12.87
C SER A 112 11.66 -8.43 13.23
N ARG A 113 11.16 -7.60 12.31
CA ARG A 113 9.95 -6.79 12.49
C ARG A 113 8.72 -7.66 12.72
N LEU A 114 8.54 -8.73 11.92
CA LEU A 114 7.42 -9.66 12.07
C LEU A 114 7.44 -10.39 13.42
N LYS A 115 8.62 -10.82 13.89
CA LYS A 115 8.80 -11.45 15.22
C LYS A 115 8.49 -10.50 16.37
N ALA A 116 8.87 -9.23 16.24
CA ALA A 116 8.68 -8.21 17.29
C ALA A 116 7.26 -7.64 17.34
N ARG A 117 6.44 -7.91 16.32
CA ARG A 117 5.10 -7.33 16.16
C ARG A 117 4.17 -7.80 17.28
N LYS A 118 3.50 -6.84 17.96
CA LYS A 118 2.46 -7.09 18.97
C LYS A 118 1.39 -6.01 18.83
N GLY A 119 0.12 -6.41 18.77
CA GLY A 119 -1.02 -5.48 18.83
C GLY A 119 -1.21 -4.57 17.61
N ASP A 120 -0.69 -4.95 16.45
CA ASP A 120 -0.87 -4.22 15.19
C ASP A 120 -2.21 -4.61 14.51
N TYR A 121 -2.63 -3.80 13.52
CA TYR A 121 -3.80 -4.12 12.70
C TYR A 121 -3.57 -5.32 11.77
N SER A 122 -2.34 -5.55 11.32
CA SER A 122 -2.01 -6.67 10.43
C SER A 122 -1.74 -7.95 11.23
N ASP A 123 -2.42 -9.03 10.84
CA ASP A 123 -2.26 -10.37 11.42
C ASP A 123 -1.23 -11.21 10.63
N ALA A 124 -0.51 -10.61 9.67
CA ALA A 124 0.49 -11.31 8.88
C ALA A 124 1.71 -11.70 9.72
N ASP A 125 1.99 -12.99 9.76
CA ASP A 125 3.16 -13.61 10.40
C ASP A 125 4.26 -13.98 9.38
N ILE A 126 5.26 -14.72 9.84
CA ILE A 126 6.38 -15.17 9.01
C ILE A 126 5.93 -16.16 7.92
N ASP A 127 4.94 -17.00 8.19
CA ASP A 127 4.50 -18.01 7.22
C ASP A 127 3.67 -17.35 6.12
N VAL A 128 2.84 -16.36 6.47
CA VAL A 128 2.16 -15.50 5.48
C VAL A 128 3.17 -14.74 4.63
N TYR A 129 4.23 -14.18 5.24
CA TYR A 129 5.30 -13.51 4.50
C TYR A 129 5.96 -14.44 3.48
N ARG A 130 6.35 -15.66 3.91
CA ARG A 130 7.03 -16.65 3.05
C ARG A 130 6.16 -17.07 1.87
N LYS A 131 4.86 -17.32 2.13
CA LYS A 131 3.91 -17.65 1.06
C LYS A 131 3.78 -16.49 0.07
N MET A 132 3.55 -15.28 0.53
CA MET A 132 3.40 -14.12 -0.34
C MET A 132 4.68 -13.77 -1.10
N LYS A 133 5.86 -14.07 -0.54
CA LYS A 133 7.15 -13.87 -1.21
C LYS A 133 7.30 -14.77 -2.45
N GLN A 134 6.73 -15.98 -2.44
CA GLN A 134 6.75 -16.88 -3.60
C GLN A 134 5.89 -16.37 -4.76
N GLU A 135 4.85 -15.61 -4.44
CA GLU A 135 3.90 -15.03 -5.40
C GLU A 135 4.22 -13.57 -5.75
N TYR A 136 5.28 -13.01 -5.15
CA TYR A 136 5.60 -11.59 -5.33
C TYR A 136 6.15 -11.31 -6.73
N GLU A 137 5.51 -10.37 -7.40
CA GLU A 137 5.93 -9.83 -8.69
C GLU A 137 6.35 -8.37 -8.52
N PRO A 138 7.66 -8.06 -8.64
CA PRO A 138 8.17 -6.69 -8.56
C PRO A 138 7.43 -5.74 -9.50
N VAL A 139 7.42 -4.46 -9.16
CA VAL A 139 6.86 -3.43 -10.04
C VAL A 139 7.74 -3.30 -11.26
N GLU A 140 7.16 -3.34 -12.46
CA GLU A 140 7.93 -3.25 -13.70
C GLU A 140 8.30 -1.79 -14.01
N GLU A 141 9.43 -1.56 -14.68
CA GLU A 141 9.89 -0.22 -15.07
C GLU A 141 8.85 0.59 -15.87
N LYS A 142 8.01 -0.09 -16.65
CA LYS A 142 6.91 0.55 -17.40
C LYS A 142 5.74 1.01 -16.51
N GLU A 143 5.63 0.48 -15.28
CA GLU A 143 4.71 0.97 -14.27
C GLU A 143 5.38 2.17 -13.59
N ARG A 144 4.85 3.37 -13.78
CA ARG A 144 5.39 4.58 -13.13
C ARG A 144 5.42 4.38 -11.61
N HIS A 145 6.61 4.14 -11.07
CA HIS A 145 6.78 3.85 -9.66
C HIS A 145 8.00 4.52 -9.04
N ILE A 146 7.99 4.61 -7.72
CA ILE A 146 9.10 5.08 -6.88
C ILE A 146 9.47 3.92 -5.96
N VAL A 147 10.75 3.54 -5.95
CA VAL A 147 11.26 2.52 -5.03
C VAL A 147 11.64 3.18 -3.70
N ALA A 148 11.16 2.64 -2.59
CA ALA A 148 11.46 3.10 -1.25
C ALA A 148 12.09 1.97 -0.41
N ASP A 149 13.37 2.14 -0.05
CA ASP A 149 14.04 1.26 0.92
C ASP A 149 13.60 1.61 2.34
N THR A 150 12.67 0.84 2.87
CA THR A 150 12.09 1.06 4.20
C THR A 150 12.96 0.57 5.36
N SER A 151 14.19 0.13 5.09
CA SER A 151 15.22 -0.01 6.13
C SER A 151 15.72 1.35 6.60
N GLN A 152 15.59 2.37 5.77
CA GLN A 152 15.93 3.76 6.05
C GLN A 152 14.87 4.45 6.93
N ASP A 153 15.18 5.66 7.39
CA ASP A 153 14.23 6.45 8.17
C ASP A 153 12.95 6.77 7.37
N PRO A 154 11.75 6.45 7.89
CA PRO A 154 10.51 6.62 7.14
C PRO A 154 10.15 8.09 6.88
N LYS A 155 10.61 9.03 7.71
CA LYS A 155 10.40 10.47 7.48
C LYS A 155 11.23 10.96 6.30
N THR A 156 12.48 10.54 6.23
CA THR A 156 13.37 10.84 5.10
C THR A 156 12.78 10.28 3.80
N ASN A 157 12.39 9.01 3.79
CA ASN A 157 11.72 8.38 2.64
C ASN A 157 10.45 9.15 2.21
N ALA A 158 9.63 9.58 3.18
CA ALA A 158 8.40 10.31 2.88
C ALA A 158 8.67 11.67 2.21
N GLU A 159 9.67 12.42 2.65
CA GLU A 159 10.07 13.70 2.03
C GLU A 159 10.66 13.48 0.62
N GLU A 160 11.44 12.43 0.41
CA GLU A 160 11.97 12.05 -0.90
C GLU A 160 10.85 11.70 -1.87
N ILE A 161 9.89 10.85 -1.44
CA ILE A 161 8.72 10.47 -2.24
C ILE A 161 7.89 11.70 -2.59
N LYS A 162 7.61 12.59 -1.62
CA LYS A 162 6.92 13.85 -1.86
C LYS A 162 7.64 14.69 -2.92
N THR A 163 8.96 14.80 -2.81
CA THR A 163 9.78 15.53 -3.77
C THR A 163 9.65 14.94 -5.18
N CYS A 164 9.69 13.59 -5.30
CA CYS A 164 9.50 12.92 -6.59
C CYS A 164 8.09 13.15 -7.17
N ILE A 165 7.03 13.09 -6.32
CA ILE A 165 5.64 13.30 -6.75
C ILE A 165 5.40 14.72 -7.27
N PHE A 166 5.97 15.73 -6.62
CA PHE A 166 5.75 17.15 -6.96
C PHE A 166 6.86 17.78 -7.80
N ARG A 167 7.89 17.02 -8.19
CA ARG A 167 8.90 17.48 -9.13
C ARG A 167 8.20 17.71 -10.48
N LYS A 168 8.07 18.97 -10.87
CA LYS A 168 7.71 19.34 -12.26
C LYS A 168 8.89 18.96 -13.15
N GLU A 169 8.66 18.10 -14.14
CA GLU A 169 9.59 17.92 -15.25
C GLU A 169 9.78 19.22 -16.01
#